data_f601bd3fe976388e35d7e7cc6c7d2e72
#
_entry.id   f601bd3fe976388e35d7e7cc6c7d2e72
#
_cell.length_a   1.000
_cell.length_b   1.000
_cell.length_c   1.000
_cell.angle_alpha   90.00
_cell.angle_beta   90.00
_cell.angle_gamma   90.00
#
_symmetry.space_group_name_H-M   'P 1'
#
loop_
_entity.id
_entity.type
_entity.pdbx_description
1 polymer ?
#
loop_
_entity_poly.entity_id
_entity_poly.type
_entity_poly.pdbx_seq_one_letter_code
_entity_poly.pdbx_strand_id
1 'polypeptide(L)'
;QMNTETSQTFKESALRAIEIEREAIHALTDRIDDRFVRACEVIMACKGRVVVTGMGKSGHIGNKIAATLASTGTPSFFVHPGEASHGDLGMITSQDVVLGISNSGNTSEVLTILPLIKRMGAPLISMTGNENSTLAREAVANLDISVAQEACPLGLAPTSSTTATLVMGDALAVALLEARGFSTEDFALSHPGGSLGRRLLLRVSDIMHTGDQIPRVQEDTTLSGALLEISRKGLGMTTVINAEGDLVGVFTDGDLRRTLDRSVDIHNTPIAEAMTRNGRVIHDDQLAAEELNMMEELKINALPVINRDGKLTGAINMHDLLRAGVI
;
A
#
# COMPACT_ATOMS: atom_id res chain seq x y z
N GLN A 1 -11.17 -35.39 -31.32
CA GLN A 1 -10.24 -35.84 -30.29
C GLN A 1 -8.81 -35.71 -30.85
N MET A 2 -7.97 -34.90 -30.17
CA MET A 2 -6.54 -34.79 -30.51
C MET A 2 -5.83 -36.12 -30.23
N ASN A 3 -4.90 -36.48 -31.10
CA ASN A 3 -4.09 -37.70 -30.95
C ASN A 3 -3.17 -37.58 -29.72
N THR A 4 -2.92 -38.67 -29.01
CA THR A 4 -2.05 -38.73 -27.82
C THR A 4 -0.64 -38.19 -28.11
N GLU A 5 -0.14 -38.42 -29.32
CA GLU A 5 1.16 -37.93 -29.77
C GLU A 5 1.21 -36.39 -29.86
N THR A 6 0.17 -35.75 -30.36
CA THR A 6 0.04 -34.28 -30.40
C THR A 6 -0.02 -33.71 -28.99
N SER A 7 -0.75 -34.34 -28.07
CA SER A 7 -0.83 -33.94 -26.69
C SER A 7 0.51 -34.00 -25.97
N GLN A 8 1.32 -35.04 -26.28
CA GLN A 8 2.67 -35.17 -25.72
C GLN A 8 3.59 -34.05 -26.22
N THR A 9 3.52 -33.72 -27.52
CA THR A 9 4.31 -32.66 -28.14
C THR A 9 4.03 -31.31 -27.52
N PHE A 10 2.77 -30.98 -27.17
CA PHE A 10 2.42 -29.72 -26.46
C PHE A 10 3.09 -29.63 -25.10
N LYS A 11 3.06 -30.73 -24.33
CA LYS A 11 3.69 -30.76 -23.00
C LYS A 11 5.22 -30.57 -23.10
N GLU A 12 5.86 -31.27 -24.02
CA GLU A 12 7.31 -31.15 -24.24
C GLU A 12 7.71 -29.73 -24.63
N SER A 13 6.95 -29.09 -25.54
CA SER A 13 7.21 -27.71 -25.96
C SER A 13 7.04 -26.72 -24.81
N ALA A 14 6.00 -26.88 -24.01
CA ALA A 14 5.75 -26.01 -22.85
C ALA A 14 6.86 -26.16 -21.80
N LEU A 15 7.27 -27.40 -21.47
CA LEU A 15 8.33 -27.67 -20.50
C LEU A 15 9.68 -27.11 -20.97
N ARG A 16 9.98 -27.24 -22.27
CA ARG A 16 11.19 -26.66 -22.85
C ARG A 16 11.20 -25.14 -22.73
N ALA A 17 10.10 -24.48 -23.05
CA ALA A 17 9.98 -23.02 -22.90
C ALA A 17 10.21 -22.58 -21.45
N ILE A 18 9.57 -23.25 -20.49
CA ILE A 18 9.75 -22.97 -19.06
C ILE A 18 11.21 -23.13 -18.63
N GLU A 19 11.87 -24.22 -19.08
CA GLU A 19 13.27 -24.48 -18.72
C GLU A 19 14.21 -23.40 -19.28
N ILE A 20 14.01 -22.99 -20.53
CA ILE A 20 14.82 -21.92 -21.14
C ILE A 20 14.64 -20.61 -20.40
N GLU A 21 13.42 -20.25 -20.03
CA GLU A 21 13.16 -19.03 -19.26
C GLU A 21 13.68 -19.12 -17.84
N ARG A 22 13.60 -20.29 -17.18
CA ARG A 22 14.20 -20.53 -15.88
C ARG A 22 15.71 -20.25 -15.89
N GLU A 23 16.42 -20.75 -16.90
CA GLU A 23 17.84 -20.48 -17.06
C GLU A 23 18.14 -19.02 -17.30
N ALA A 24 17.31 -18.33 -18.08
CA ALA A 24 17.43 -16.89 -18.33
C ALA A 24 17.29 -16.07 -17.03
N ILE A 25 16.33 -16.41 -16.18
CA ILE A 25 16.15 -15.77 -14.87
C ILE A 25 17.34 -16.07 -13.96
N HIS A 26 17.79 -17.32 -13.89
CA HIS A 26 18.93 -17.70 -13.06
C HIS A 26 20.20 -16.94 -13.42
N ALA A 27 20.44 -16.72 -14.70
CA ALA A 27 21.59 -15.96 -15.19
C ALA A 27 21.62 -14.51 -14.68
N LEU A 28 20.48 -13.93 -14.30
CA LEU A 28 20.43 -12.56 -13.76
C LEU A 28 21.15 -12.44 -12.41
N THR A 29 21.28 -13.53 -11.66
CA THR A 29 21.91 -13.49 -10.32
C THR A 29 23.34 -12.99 -10.37
N ASP A 30 24.11 -13.33 -11.41
CA ASP A 30 25.49 -12.90 -11.60
C ASP A 30 25.62 -11.45 -12.10
N ARG A 31 24.48 -10.81 -12.39
CA ARG A 31 24.43 -9.45 -12.94
C ARG A 31 23.94 -8.42 -11.91
N ILE A 32 23.69 -8.87 -10.70
CA ILE A 32 23.41 -7.99 -9.55
C ILE A 32 24.74 -7.58 -8.96
N ASP A 33 25.31 -6.56 -9.53
CA ASP A 33 26.66 -6.06 -9.29
C ASP A 33 26.63 -4.55 -8.97
N ASP A 34 27.79 -3.88 -9.03
CA ASP A 34 27.91 -2.45 -8.75
C ASP A 34 27.06 -1.58 -9.68
N ARG A 35 26.78 -2.03 -10.90
CA ARG A 35 25.90 -1.32 -11.83
C ARG A 35 24.46 -1.32 -11.34
N PHE A 36 24.00 -2.42 -10.79
CA PHE A 36 22.69 -2.51 -10.15
C PHE A 36 22.62 -1.58 -8.92
N VAL A 37 23.65 -1.58 -8.07
CA VAL A 37 23.76 -0.69 -6.93
C VAL A 37 23.70 0.76 -7.38
N ARG A 38 24.47 1.10 -8.44
CA ARG A 38 24.48 2.45 -9.01
C ARG A 38 23.09 2.88 -9.49
N ALA A 39 22.37 2.01 -10.16
CA ALA A 39 20.99 2.29 -10.58
C ALA A 39 20.08 2.60 -9.37
N CYS A 40 20.17 1.79 -8.32
CA CYS A 40 19.43 2.03 -7.08
C CYS A 40 19.78 3.39 -6.44
N GLU A 41 21.05 3.72 -6.35
CA GLU A 41 21.52 5.00 -5.79
C GLU A 41 20.98 6.19 -6.58
N VAL A 42 21.04 6.13 -7.91
CA VAL A 42 20.53 7.19 -8.78
C VAL A 42 19.02 7.39 -8.57
N ILE A 43 18.27 6.32 -8.47
CA ILE A 43 16.82 6.38 -8.23
C ILE A 43 16.51 6.91 -6.81
N MET A 44 17.26 6.45 -5.81
CA MET A 44 17.07 6.93 -4.43
C MET A 44 17.35 8.42 -4.27
N ALA A 45 18.30 8.95 -5.04
CA ALA A 45 18.61 10.38 -5.07
C ALA A 45 17.63 11.21 -5.91
N CYS A 46 16.76 10.57 -6.67
CA CYS A 46 15.79 11.22 -7.55
C CYS A 46 14.74 12.00 -6.75
N LYS A 47 14.55 13.26 -7.09
CA LYS A 47 13.53 14.12 -6.47
C LYS A 47 12.21 14.13 -7.23
N GLY A 48 12.20 13.64 -8.46
CA GLY A 48 11.04 13.51 -9.31
C GLY A 48 10.56 12.06 -9.38
N ARG A 49 10.33 11.59 -10.58
CA ARG A 49 9.77 10.26 -10.85
C ARG A 49 10.71 9.43 -11.72
N VAL A 50 10.57 8.13 -11.68
CA VAL A 50 11.21 7.23 -12.65
C VAL A 50 10.31 7.15 -13.87
N VAL A 51 10.81 7.61 -15.01
CA VAL A 51 10.11 7.56 -16.29
C VAL A 51 10.61 6.37 -17.07
N VAL A 52 9.75 5.38 -17.27
CA VAL A 52 10.09 4.15 -17.99
C VAL A 52 9.66 4.29 -19.44
N THR A 53 10.52 3.89 -20.38
CA THR A 53 10.22 3.94 -21.80
C THR A 53 10.78 2.72 -22.55
N GLY A 54 10.10 2.29 -23.57
CA GLY A 54 10.48 1.13 -24.41
C GLY A 54 9.45 0.87 -25.50
N MET A 55 9.88 0.22 -26.57
CA MET A 55 9.05 -0.09 -27.73
C MET A 55 8.53 -1.53 -27.71
N GLY A 56 7.36 -1.76 -28.30
CA GLY A 56 6.79 -3.07 -28.51
C GLY A 56 6.62 -3.85 -27.20
N LYS A 57 7.08 -5.11 -27.16
CA LYS A 57 6.99 -5.97 -25.96
C LYS A 57 7.82 -5.42 -24.81
N SER A 58 8.96 -4.80 -25.07
CA SER A 58 9.73 -4.08 -24.03
C SER A 58 8.92 -2.94 -23.42
N GLY A 59 8.09 -2.26 -24.21
CA GLY A 59 7.17 -1.22 -23.72
C GLY A 59 6.08 -1.78 -22.82
N HIS A 60 5.50 -2.92 -23.16
CA HIS A 60 4.51 -3.59 -22.30
C HIS A 60 5.11 -4.00 -20.95
N ILE A 61 6.31 -4.57 -20.96
CA ILE A 61 7.03 -4.90 -19.75
C ILE A 61 7.42 -3.64 -18.97
N GLY A 62 7.86 -2.59 -19.67
CA GLY A 62 8.17 -1.29 -19.08
C GLY A 62 6.97 -0.66 -18.36
N ASN A 63 5.80 -0.78 -18.94
CA ASN A 63 4.56 -0.32 -18.30
C ASN A 63 4.28 -1.07 -16.99
N LYS A 64 4.47 -2.41 -17.00
CA LYS A 64 4.37 -3.21 -15.76
C LYS A 64 5.41 -2.78 -14.72
N ILE A 65 6.65 -2.55 -15.13
CA ILE A 65 7.72 -2.10 -14.22
C ILE A 65 7.36 -0.74 -13.59
N ALA A 66 6.90 0.22 -14.40
CA ALA A 66 6.47 1.52 -13.90
C ALA A 66 5.33 1.40 -12.87
N ALA A 67 4.34 0.55 -13.14
CA ALA A 67 3.24 0.28 -12.22
C ALA A 67 3.73 -0.35 -10.91
N THR A 68 4.67 -1.30 -10.99
CA THR A 68 5.26 -1.94 -9.80
C THR A 68 6.05 -0.96 -8.96
N LEU A 69 6.88 -0.11 -9.57
CA LEU A 69 7.62 0.95 -8.88
C LEU A 69 6.67 1.90 -8.16
N ALA A 70 5.64 2.39 -8.85
CA ALA A 70 4.67 3.31 -8.28
C ALA A 70 3.93 2.70 -7.07
N SER A 71 3.55 1.43 -7.15
CA SER A 71 2.84 0.74 -6.08
C SER A 71 3.72 0.33 -4.90
N THR A 72 5.03 0.39 -5.05
CA THR A 72 6.01 -0.02 -4.03
C THR A 72 6.86 1.13 -3.48
N GLY A 73 6.42 2.37 -3.68
CA GLY A 73 7.01 3.55 -3.03
C GLY A 73 7.96 4.37 -3.90
N THR A 74 8.19 3.99 -5.15
CA THR A 74 8.97 4.79 -6.10
C THR A 74 8.02 5.39 -7.15
N PRO A 75 7.71 6.69 -7.10
CA PRO A 75 6.85 7.32 -8.10
C PRO A 75 7.37 7.09 -9.51
N SER A 76 6.53 6.58 -10.38
CA SER A 76 6.92 6.17 -11.72
C SER A 76 5.74 6.21 -12.68
N PHE A 77 6.03 6.43 -13.96
CA PHE A 77 5.06 6.30 -15.04
C PHE A 77 5.77 5.87 -16.32
N PHE A 78 5.00 5.37 -17.26
CA PHE A 78 5.50 4.94 -18.56
C PHE A 78 5.24 6.00 -19.64
N VAL A 79 6.22 6.22 -20.52
CA VAL A 79 6.07 7.05 -21.72
C VAL A 79 6.47 6.23 -22.93
N HIS A 80 5.57 6.14 -23.90
CA HIS A 80 5.87 5.47 -25.17
C HIS A 80 6.84 6.32 -26.00
N PRO A 81 7.96 5.76 -26.52
CA PRO A 81 8.97 6.57 -27.22
C PRO A 81 8.43 7.29 -28.46
N GLY A 82 7.48 6.68 -29.17
CA GLY A 82 6.81 7.29 -30.32
C GLY A 82 6.02 8.53 -29.91
N GLU A 83 5.26 8.48 -28.84
CA GLU A 83 4.51 9.61 -28.31
C GLU A 83 5.43 10.67 -27.73
N ALA A 84 6.53 10.27 -27.09
CA ALA A 84 7.54 11.18 -26.56
C ALA A 84 8.10 12.10 -27.67
N SER A 85 8.35 11.54 -28.86
CA SER A 85 8.84 12.32 -30.02
C SER A 85 7.79 13.29 -30.60
N HIS A 86 6.53 13.16 -30.22
CA HIS A 86 5.41 13.99 -30.65
C HIS A 86 4.85 14.91 -29.57
N GLY A 87 5.54 15.07 -28.45
CA GLY A 87 5.16 16.04 -27.41
C GLY A 87 5.19 15.54 -26.00
N ASP A 88 5.00 14.23 -25.77
CA ASP A 88 4.97 13.65 -24.42
C ASP A 88 6.33 13.74 -23.70
N LEU A 89 7.39 14.08 -24.42
CA LEU A 89 8.69 14.37 -23.80
C LEU A 89 8.59 15.53 -22.78
N GLY A 90 7.62 16.42 -22.95
CA GLY A 90 7.31 17.48 -21.99
C GLY A 90 6.86 16.98 -20.62
N MET A 91 6.50 15.70 -20.49
CA MET A 91 6.18 15.08 -19.20
C MET A 91 7.43 14.77 -18.36
N ILE A 92 8.62 14.79 -18.96
CA ILE A 92 9.89 14.49 -18.30
C ILE A 92 10.56 15.81 -17.89
N THR A 93 11.10 15.84 -16.68
CA THR A 93 11.81 17.01 -16.12
C THR A 93 13.23 16.65 -15.72
N SER A 94 14.07 17.65 -15.46
CA SER A 94 15.43 17.46 -14.95
C SER A 94 15.48 16.80 -13.55
N GLN A 95 14.34 16.77 -12.85
CA GLN A 95 14.21 16.13 -11.53
C GLN A 95 13.94 14.62 -11.62
N ASP A 96 13.62 14.13 -12.82
CA ASP A 96 13.27 12.73 -13.06
C ASP A 96 14.51 11.89 -13.39
N VAL A 97 14.36 10.57 -13.29
CA VAL A 97 15.30 9.57 -13.81
C VAL A 97 14.59 8.82 -14.93
N VAL A 98 15.26 8.61 -16.06
CA VAL A 98 14.72 7.84 -17.18
C VAL A 98 15.27 6.43 -17.16
N LEU A 99 14.39 5.43 -17.24
CA LEU A 99 14.73 4.01 -17.41
C LEU A 99 14.35 3.59 -18.84
N GLY A 100 15.35 3.48 -19.70
CA GLY A 100 15.17 3.05 -21.08
C GLY A 100 15.35 1.53 -21.23
N ILE A 101 14.39 0.89 -21.87
CA ILE A 101 14.37 -0.57 -22.08
C ILE A 101 14.45 -0.87 -23.57
N SER A 102 15.47 -1.61 -23.97
CA SER A 102 15.66 -2.07 -25.34
C SER A 102 16.56 -3.32 -25.33
N ASN A 103 16.07 -4.46 -25.78
CA ASN A 103 16.88 -5.66 -25.80
C ASN A 103 18.14 -5.51 -26.67
N SER A 104 18.01 -4.93 -27.86
CA SER A 104 19.15 -4.61 -28.72
C SER A 104 19.98 -3.43 -28.23
N GLY A 105 19.37 -2.55 -27.48
CA GLY A 105 19.94 -1.25 -27.07
C GLY A 105 20.11 -0.25 -28.20
N ASN A 106 19.56 -0.55 -29.38
CA ASN A 106 19.68 0.25 -30.59
C ASN A 106 18.32 0.52 -31.28
N THR A 107 17.24 0.38 -30.53
CA THR A 107 15.88 0.69 -31.04
C THR A 107 15.80 2.16 -31.43
N SER A 108 15.48 2.43 -32.72
CA SER A 108 15.56 3.77 -33.30
C SER A 108 14.69 4.80 -32.57
N GLU A 109 13.47 4.41 -32.18
CA GLU A 109 12.53 5.28 -31.47
C GLU A 109 13.05 5.68 -30.10
N VAL A 110 13.70 4.79 -29.39
CA VAL A 110 14.34 5.08 -28.10
C VAL A 110 15.56 5.98 -28.30
N LEU A 111 16.39 5.69 -29.30
CA LEU A 111 17.58 6.49 -29.60
C LEU A 111 17.24 7.93 -30.04
N THR A 112 16.09 8.15 -30.69
CA THR A 112 15.64 9.46 -31.12
C THR A 112 15.43 10.42 -29.97
N ILE A 113 14.96 9.94 -28.82
CA ILE A 113 14.69 10.79 -27.64
C ILE A 113 15.90 10.98 -26.71
N LEU A 114 16.96 10.17 -26.86
CA LEU A 114 18.14 10.24 -25.98
C LEU A 114 18.82 11.61 -25.94
N PRO A 115 19.10 12.29 -27.07
CA PRO A 115 19.75 13.57 -27.03
C PRO A 115 18.96 14.62 -26.25
N LEU A 116 17.64 14.54 -26.31
CA LEU A 116 16.74 15.45 -25.60
C LEU A 116 16.72 15.15 -24.10
N ILE A 117 16.71 13.89 -23.71
CA ILE A 117 16.83 13.47 -22.30
C ILE A 117 18.16 13.95 -21.70
N LYS A 118 19.25 13.78 -22.44
CA LYS A 118 20.58 14.27 -22.03
C LYS A 118 20.61 15.79 -21.87
N ARG A 119 20.06 16.51 -22.81
CA ARG A 119 20.00 17.98 -22.76
C ARG A 119 19.16 18.47 -21.58
N MET A 120 18.13 17.73 -21.23
CA MET A 120 17.27 18.01 -20.09
C MET A 120 17.99 17.81 -18.74
N GLY A 121 19.04 16.99 -18.72
CA GLY A 121 19.81 16.69 -17.51
C GLY A 121 19.22 15.59 -16.63
N ALA A 122 18.22 14.84 -17.11
CA ALA A 122 17.69 13.68 -16.40
C ALA A 122 18.67 12.50 -16.52
N PRO A 123 19.11 11.89 -15.43
CA PRO A 123 19.96 10.68 -15.48
C PRO A 123 19.24 9.55 -16.22
N LEU A 124 20.00 8.78 -17.00
CA LEU A 124 19.51 7.65 -17.76
C LEU A 124 20.05 6.33 -17.19
N ILE A 125 19.15 5.42 -16.87
CA ILE A 125 19.43 4.02 -16.59
C ILE A 125 18.92 3.22 -17.78
N SER A 126 19.62 2.16 -18.15
CA SER A 126 19.19 1.28 -19.25
C SER A 126 19.04 -0.17 -18.80
N MET A 127 18.10 -0.86 -19.46
CA MET A 127 18.00 -2.32 -19.44
C MET A 127 18.20 -2.79 -20.88
N THR A 128 19.33 -3.40 -21.18
CA THR A 128 19.65 -3.92 -22.51
C THR A 128 20.28 -5.29 -22.45
N GLY A 129 20.19 -6.02 -23.54
CA GLY A 129 20.92 -7.26 -23.75
C GLY A 129 22.29 -7.08 -24.40
N ASN A 130 22.72 -5.84 -24.62
CA ASN A 130 23.99 -5.51 -25.27
C ASN A 130 24.62 -4.29 -24.60
N GLU A 131 25.66 -4.54 -23.79
CA GLU A 131 26.38 -3.49 -23.04
C GLU A 131 27.16 -2.54 -23.97
N ASN A 132 27.42 -2.94 -25.20
CA ASN A 132 28.11 -2.12 -26.21
C ASN A 132 27.13 -1.33 -27.09
N SER A 133 25.84 -1.43 -26.84
CA SER A 133 24.81 -0.69 -27.57
C SER A 133 24.87 0.81 -27.25
N THR A 134 24.27 1.62 -28.11
CA THR A 134 24.19 3.06 -27.90
C THR A 134 23.48 3.40 -26.61
N LEU A 135 22.32 2.77 -26.35
CA LEU A 135 21.56 3.03 -25.14
C LEU A 135 22.36 2.70 -23.86
N ALA A 136 23.04 1.54 -23.86
CA ALA A 136 23.83 1.11 -22.70
C ALA A 136 25.01 2.06 -22.43
N ARG A 137 25.72 2.49 -23.48
CA ARG A 137 26.86 3.41 -23.34
C ARG A 137 26.47 4.81 -22.88
N GLU A 138 25.28 5.24 -23.21
CA GLU A 138 24.75 6.56 -22.82
C GLU A 138 24.20 6.60 -21.41
N ALA A 139 23.94 5.43 -20.81
CA ALA A 139 23.38 5.31 -19.48
C ALA A 139 24.45 5.43 -18.37
N VAL A 140 24.06 5.95 -17.22
CA VAL A 140 24.92 5.96 -16.01
C VAL A 140 25.09 4.56 -15.42
N ALA A 141 24.13 3.68 -15.70
CA ALA A 141 24.18 2.26 -15.36
C ALA A 141 23.35 1.47 -16.37
N ASN A 142 23.91 0.39 -16.91
CA ASN A 142 23.19 -0.56 -17.74
C ASN A 142 22.93 -1.84 -16.95
N LEU A 143 21.67 -2.20 -16.79
CA LEU A 143 21.27 -3.48 -16.22
C LEU A 143 21.20 -4.51 -17.33
N ASP A 144 22.04 -5.52 -17.27
CA ASP A 144 22.18 -6.54 -18.28
C ASP A 144 21.02 -7.54 -18.21
N ILE A 145 20.16 -7.53 -19.23
CA ILE A 145 19.03 -8.43 -19.40
C ILE A 145 19.24 -9.43 -20.55
N SER A 146 20.48 -9.61 -21.00
CA SER A 146 20.78 -10.54 -22.08
C SER A 146 20.40 -11.99 -21.72
N VAL A 147 19.97 -12.73 -22.72
CA VAL A 147 19.59 -14.13 -22.59
C VAL A 147 20.38 -14.96 -23.58
N ALA A 148 20.66 -16.21 -23.22
CA ALA A 148 21.38 -17.15 -24.08
C ALA A 148 20.57 -17.49 -25.35
N GLN A 149 19.24 -17.61 -25.18
CA GLN A 149 18.31 -17.88 -26.27
C GLN A 149 16.89 -17.48 -25.90
N GLU A 150 16.06 -17.18 -26.88
CA GLU A 150 14.63 -17.07 -26.70
C GLU A 150 13.99 -18.45 -26.54
N ALA A 151 12.89 -18.52 -25.79
CA ALA A 151 12.10 -19.75 -25.69
C ALA A 151 11.35 -20.05 -26.98
N CYS A 152 11.13 -19.06 -27.81
CA CYS A 152 10.58 -19.20 -29.14
C CYS A 152 11.56 -20.02 -30.02
N PRO A 153 11.14 -21.16 -30.59
CA PRO A 153 12.03 -22.01 -31.40
C PRO A 153 12.61 -21.32 -32.63
N LEU A 154 11.92 -20.31 -33.13
CA LEU A 154 12.38 -19.48 -34.27
C LEU A 154 13.39 -18.39 -33.84
N GLY A 155 13.55 -18.17 -32.54
CA GLY A 155 14.42 -17.11 -32.03
C GLY A 155 13.91 -15.67 -32.33
N LEU A 156 12.66 -15.54 -32.77
CA LEU A 156 12.11 -14.26 -33.23
C LEU A 156 11.21 -13.56 -32.18
N ALA A 157 10.34 -14.35 -31.55
CA ALA A 157 9.43 -13.74 -30.55
C ALA A 157 10.18 -13.49 -29.25
N PRO A 158 10.17 -12.26 -28.71
CA PRO A 158 10.70 -11.99 -27.38
C PRO A 158 9.92 -12.77 -26.32
N THR A 159 10.59 -13.66 -25.63
CA THR A 159 10.08 -14.54 -24.59
C THR A 159 11.00 -14.53 -23.38
N SER A 160 12.13 -15.23 -23.42
CA SER A 160 13.14 -15.19 -22.35
C SER A 160 13.64 -13.77 -22.08
N SER A 161 13.85 -12.97 -23.11
CA SER A 161 14.32 -11.58 -22.98
C SER A 161 13.29 -10.70 -22.25
N THR A 162 12.00 -10.84 -22.54
CA THR A 162 10.96 -10.09 -21.85
C THR A 162 10.77 -10.56 -20.40
N THR A 163 10.88 -11.84 -20.15
CA THR A 163 10.83 -12.43 -18.80
C THR A 163 12.01 -11.96 -17.95
N ALA A 164 13.22 -11.98 -18.51
CA ALA A 164 14.42 -11.47 -17.82
C ALA A 164 14.27 -9.96 -17.50
N THR A 165 13.75 -9.17 -18.42
CA THR A 165 13.48 -7.75 -18.21
C THR A 165 12.49 -7.53 -17.08
N LEU A 166 11.40 -8.30 -17.05
CA LEU A 166 10.39 -8.25 -16.00
C LEU A 166 11.00 -8.53 -14.62
N VAL A 167 11.76 -9.60 -14.50
CA VAL A 167 12.38 -10.01 -13.23
C VAL A 167 13.44 -9.00 -12.78
N MET A 168 14.25 -8.46 -13.67
CA MET A 168 15.20 -7.40 -13.34
C MET A 168 14.47 -6.14 -12.82
N GLY A 169 13.35 -5.78 -13.42
CA GLY A 169 12.52 -4.68 -12.95
C GLY A 169 11.90 -4.93 -11.58
N ASP A 170 11.44 -6.14 -11.32
CA ASP A 170 10.94 -6.53 -10.00
C ASP A 170 12.04 -6.49 -8.95
N ALA A 171 13.24 -6.98 -9.27
CA ALA A 171 14.40 -6.93 -8.37
C ALA A 171 14.75 -5.48 -8.01
N LEU A 172 14.73 -4.59 -9.00
CA LEU A 172 14.96 -3.15 -8.78
C LEU A 172 13.90 -2.56 -7.86
N ALA A 173 12.62 -2.82 -8.13
CA ALA A 173 11.51 -2.29 -7.34
C ALA A 173 11.56 -2.79 -5.89
N VAL A 174 11.85 -4.06 -5.66
CA VAL A 174 11.96 -4.66 -4.33
C VAL A 174 13.15 -4.09 -3.56
N ALA A 175 14.32 -3.97 -4.20
CA ALA A 175 15.50 -3.38 -3.57
C ALA A 175 15.22 -1.93 -3.11
N LEU A 176 14.52 -1.15 -3.92
CA LEU A 176 14.14 0.22 -3.58
C LEU A 176 13.09 0.27 -2.47
N LEU A 177 12.10 -0.62 -2.50
CA LEU A 177 11.08 -0.77 -1.45
C LEU A 177 11.74 -1.00 -0.09
N GLU A 178 12.65 -1.96 -0.01
CA GLU A 178 13.38 -2.28 1.23
C GLU A 178 14.25 -1.11 1.69
N ALA A 179 14.98 -0.49 0.77
CA ALA A 179 15.83 0.66 1.08
C ALA A 179 15.03 1.87 1.59
N ARG A 180 13.79 2.05 1.14
CA ARG A 180 12.89 3.11 1.61
C ARG A 180 12.20 2.79 2.92
N GLY A 181 12.25 1.55 3.41
CA GLY A 181 11.45 1.11 4.55
C GLY A 181 9.95 1.18 4.28
N PHE A 182 9.52 0.92 3.05
CA PHE A 182 8.13 0.96 2.61
C PHE A 182 7.31 -0.08 3.38
N SER A 183 6.26 0.36 4.08
CA SER A 183 5.49 -0.46 4.98
C SER A 183 4.21 -1.03 4.33
N THR A 184 3.56 -1.94 5.04
CA THR A 184 2.24 -2.47 4.67
C THR A 184 1.20 -1.35 4.60
N GLU A 185 1.28 -0.38 5.51
CA GLU A 185 0.41 0.80 5.55
C GLU A 185 0.63 1.69 4.33
N ASP A 186 1.88 1.92 3.93
CA ASP A 186 2.20 2.67 2.70
C ASP A 186 1.64 1.98 1.47
N PHE A 187 1.74 0.65 1.40
CA PHE A 187 1.16 -0.14 0.31
C PHE A 187 -0.37 0.02 0.25
N ALA A 188 -1.03 -0.01 1.39
CA ALA A 188 -2.48 0.16 1.49
C ALA A 188 -2.95 1.53 0.99
N LEU A 189 -2.19 2.60 1.29
CA LEU A 189 -2.47 3.94 0.79
C LEU A 189 -2.36 4.03 -0.74
N SER A 190 -1.47 3.23 -1.33
CA SER A 190 -1.33 3.14 -2.80
C SER A 190 -2.43 2.30 -3.45
N HIS A 191 -3.16 1.49 -2.66
CA HIS A 191 -4.19 0.57 -3.14
C HIS A 191 -5.52 0.72 -2.37
N PRO A 192 -6.16 1.91 -2.42
CA PRO A 192 -7.37 2.17 -1.62
C PRO A 192 -8.54 1.25 -1.93
N GLY A 193 -8.60 0.70 -3.14
CA GLY A 193 -9.60 -0.28 -3.55
C GLY A 193 -9.34 -1.72 -3.07
N GLY A 194 -8.15 -2.01 -2.57
CA GLY A 194 -7.79 -3.31 -2.01
C GLY A 194 -8.41 -3.57 -0.63
N SER A 195 -8.42 -4.82 -0.19
CA SER A 195 -8.98 -5.18 1.14
C SER A 195 -8.28 -4.45 2.29
N LEU A 196 -6.97 -4.35 2.23
CA LEU A 196 -6.17 -3.66 3.24
C LEU A 196 -6.41 -2.14 3.19
N GLY A 197 -6.40 -1.54 2.00
CA GLY A 197 -6.70 -0.12 1.82
C GLY A 197 -8.09 0.26 2.32
N ARG A 198 -9.10 -0.57 2.02
CA ARG A 198 -10.47 -0.36 2.53
C ARG A 198 -10.52 -0.37 4.05
N ARG A 199 -9.82 -1.29 4.73
CA ARG A 199 -9.77 -1.35 6.20
C ARG A 199 -9.15 -0.09 6.81
N LEU A 200 -8.09 0.42 6.24
CA LEU A 200 -7.44 1.66 6.68
C LEU A 200 -8.29 2.91 6.43
N LEU A 201 -9.21 2.86 5.47
CA LEU A 201 -10.13 3.95 5.16
C LEU A 201 -11.47 3.85 5.90
N LEU A 202 -11.70 2.80 6.70
CA LEU A 202 -12.89 2.68 7.52
C LEU A 202 -12.98 3.86 8.49
N ARG A 203 -14.17 4.42 8.59
CA ARG A 203 -14.49 5.46 9.56
C ARG A 203 -15.07 4.84 10.82
N VAL A 204 -15.03 5.58 11.91
CA VAL A 204 -15.65 5.16 13.18
C VAL A 204 -17.13 4.84 12.95
N SER A 205 -17.85 5.63 12.14
CA SER A 205 -19.25 5.40 11.79
C SER A 205 -19.51 4.07 11.09
N ASP A 206 -18.52 3.48 10.43
CA ASP A 206 -18.67 2.18 9.74
C ASP A 206 -18.62 0.99 10.71
N ILE A 207 -18.12 1.19 11.92
CA ILE A 207 -17.81 0.13 12.89
C ILE A 207 -18.62 0.28 14.19
N MET A 208 -18.93 1.49 14.61
CA MET A 208 -19.57 1.80 15.89
C MET A 208 -20.93 1.13 16.08
N HIS A 209 -21.28 0.88 17.32
CA HIS A 209 -22.64 0.50 17.71
C HIS A 209 -23.55 1.73 17.70
N THR A 210 -24.78 1.57 17.23
CA THR A 210 -25.75 2.68 17.06
C THR A 210 -27.11 2.34 17.66
N GLY A 211 -27.97 3.31 17.77
CA GLY A 211 -29.35 3.16 18.23
C GLY A 211 -29.43 2.49 19.60
N ASP A 212 -30.23 1.44 19.71
CA ASP A 212 -30.43 0.72 20.99
C ASP A 212 -29.22 -0.07 21.47
N GLN A 213 -28.19 -0.22 20.64
CA GLN A 213 -26.94 -0.86 21.02
C GLN A 213 -26.01 0.09 21.82
N ILE A 214 -26.29 1.39 21.79
CA ILE A 214 -25.52 2.37 22.55
C ILE A 214 -25.86 2.20 24.04
N PRO A 215 -24.88 1.90 24.92
CA PRO A 215 -25.13 1.90 26.36
C PRO A 215 -25.42 3.34 26.81
N ARG A 216 -26.58 3.56 27.43
CA ARG A 216 -26.94 4.88 27.95
C ARG A 216 -27.84 4.76 29.18
N VAL A 217 -27.56 5.60 30.15
CA VAL A 217 -28.36 5.76 31.35
C VAL A 217 -28.57 7.24 31.67
N GLN A 218 -29.62 7.57 32.40
CA GLN A 218 -29.85 8.92 32.89
C GLN A 218 -28.93 9.24 34.08
N GLU A 219 -28.70 10.52 34.36
CA GLU A 219 -27.83 10.99 35.44
C GLU A 219 -28.26 10.49 36.82
N ASP A 220 -29.55 10.30 37.03
CA ASP A 220 -30.15 9.86 38.28
C ASP A 220 -30.22 8.34 38.44
N THR A 221 -29.84 7.59 37.42
CA THR A 221 -29.76 6.13 37.49
C THR A 221 -28.75 5.73 38.57
N THR A 222 -29.11 4.75 39.40
CA THR A 222 -28.18 4.24 40.40
C THR A 222 -26.98 3.54 39.79
N LEU A 223 -25.88 3.46 40.52
CA LEU A 223 -24.70 2.72 40.08
C LEU A 223 -25.03 1.28 39.68
N SER A 224 -25.87 0.60 40.47
CA SER A 224 -26.30 -0.77 40.14
C SER A 224 -27.09 -0.84 38.83
N GLY A 225 -27.94 0.16 38.55
CA GLY A 225 -28.64 0.28 37.29
C GLY A 225 -27.70 0.52 36.12
N ALA A 226 -26.68 1.34 36.29
CA ALA A 226 -25.65 1.59 35.29
C ALA A 226 -24.82 0.32 35.01
N LEU A 227 -24.46 -0.44 36.03
CA LEU A 227 -23.74 -1.72 35.87
C LEU A 227 -24.57 -2.74 35.08
N LEU A 228 -25.88 -2.74 35.28
CA LEU A 228 -26.79 -3.60 34.53
C LEU A 228 -26.81 -3.24 33.04
N GLU A 229 -26.82 -1.95 32.72
CA GLU A 229 -26.74 -1.45 31.34
C GLU A 229 -25.39 -1.84 30.70
N ILE A 230 -24.28 -1.68 31.41
CA ILE A 230 -22.94 -2.08 30.93
C ILE A 230 -22.92 -3.58 30.59
N SER A 231 -23.44 -4.43 31.46
CA SER A 231 -23.53 -5.88 31.23
C SER A 231 -24.42 -6.23 30.04
N ARG A 232 -25.56 -5.55 29.94
CA ARG A 232 -26.54 -5.81 28.88
C ARG A 232 -26.01 -5.44 27.49
N LYS A 233 -25.32 -4.33 27.36
CA LYS A 233 -24.78 -3.85 26.08
C LYS A 233 -23.42 -4.45 25.75
N GLY A 234 -22.64 -4.84 26.73
CA GLY A 234 -21.42 -5.63 26.54
C GLY A 234 -20.21 -4.86 25.98
N LEU A 235 -20.17 -3.54 26.11
CA LEU A 235 -19.07 -2.71 25.61
C LEU A 235 -18.05 -2.31 26.69
N GLY A 236 -18.26 -2.70 27.95
CA GLY A 236 -17.37 -2.38 29.06
C GLY A 236 -17.51 -0.95 29.57
N MET A 237 -18.56 -0.24 29.15
CA MET A 237 -18.83 1.14 29.54
C MET A 237 -20.31 1.46 29.34
N THR A 238 -20.78 2.55 29.95
CA THR A 238 -22.03 3.21 29.57
C THR A 238 -21.82 4.71 29.42
N THR A 239 -22.56 5.30 28.50
CA THR A 239 -22.72 6.75 28.43
C THR A 239 -23.76 7.19 29.44
N VAL A 240 -23.62 8.41 29.93
CA VAL A 240 -24.60 9.07 30.82
C VAL A 240 -25.15 10.28 30.09
N ILE A 241 -26.47 10.36 29.99
CA ILE A 241 -27.17 11.44 29.31
C ILE A 241 -28.05 12.22 30.31
N ASN A 242 -28.31 13.47 29.98
CA ASN A 242 -29.26 14.29 30.74
C ASN A 242 -30.70 14.10 30.23
N ALA A 243 -31.66 14.81 30.81
CA ALA A 243 -33.07 14.73 30.42
C ALA A 243 -33.32 15.16 28.98
N GLU A 244 -32.48 16.01 28.41
CA GLU A 244 -32.51 16.47 27.02
C GLU A 244 -31.84 15.45 26.03
N GLY A 245 -31.24 14.39 26.57
CA GLY A 245 -30.55 13.36 25.74
C GLY A 245 -29.10 13.73 25.40
N ASP A 246 -28.54 14.76 25.97
CA ASP A 246 -27.15 15.18 25.75
C ASP A 246 -26.20 14.32 26.57
N LEU A 247 -25.03 14.02 25.98
CA LEU A 247 -23.95 13.30 26.66
C LEU A 247 -23.33 14.18 27.75
N VAL A 248 -23.41 13.75 29.01
CA VAL A 248 -22.88 14.49 30.16
C VAL A 248 -21.73 13.75 30.87
N GLY A 249 -21.56 12.48 30.61
CA GLY A 249 -20.48 11.70 31.21
C GLY A 249 -20.40 10.29 30.70
N VAL A 250 -19.40 9.59 31.18
CA VAL A 250 -19.18 8.16 30.90
C VAL A 250 -18.85 7.44 32.20
N PHE A 251 -19.16 6.16 32.24
CA PHE A 251 -18.80 5.28 33.35
C PHE A 251 -18.23 3.99 32.78
N THR A 252 -17.00 3.67 33.18
CA THR A 252 -16.23 2.53 32.68
C THR A 252 -15.88 1.56 33.78
N ASP A 253 -15.32 0.39 33.44
CA ASP A 253 -14.82 -0.57 34.42
C ASP A 253 -13.73 0.04 35.33
N GLY A 254 -12.92 0.97 34.80
CA GLY A 254 -11.96 1.72 35.61
C GLY A 254 -12.61 2.62 36.64
N ASP A 255 -13.68 3.30 36.26
CA ASP A 255 -14.48 4.13 37.19
C ASP A 255 -15.12 3.24 38.29
N LEU A 256 -15.65 2.09 37.92
CA LEU A 256 -16.20 1.13 38.87
C LEU A 256 -15.16 0.71 39.92
N ARG A 257 -13.96 0.37 39.51
CA ARG A 257 -12.89 -0.02 40.43
C ARG A 257 -12.59 1.11 41.42
N ARG A 258 -12.44 2.34 40.95
CA ARG A 258 -12.22 3.51 41.82
C ARG A 258 -13.38 3.75 42.79
N THR A 259 -14.60 3.54 42.33
CA THR A 259 -15.81 3.71 43.12
C THR A 259 -15.90 2.69 44.24
N LEU A 260 -15.60 1.42 43.95
CA LEU A 260 -15.58 0.33 44.96
C LEU A 260 -14.54 0.58 46.06
N ASP A 261 -13.38 1.14 45.69
CA ASP A 261 -12.33 1.48 46.67
C ASP A 261 -12.77 2.54 47.68
N ARG A 262 -13.80 3.33 47.36
CA ARG A 262 -14.37 4.39 48.22
C ARG A 262 -15.53 3.91 49.09
N SER A 263 -15.87 2.64 49.03
CA SER A 263 -16.99 2.08 49.80
C SER A 263 -18.35 2.76 49.56
N VAL A 264 -18.65 3.11 48.32
CA VAL A 264 -19.88 3.78 47.89
C VAL A 264 -21.04 2.78 47.87
N ASP A 265 -22.23 3.22 48.33
CA ASP A 265 -23.47 2.43 48.20
C ASP A 265 -23.96 2.44 46.74
N ILE A 266 -23.70 1.36 46.03
CA ILE A 266 -24.04 1.20 44.62
C ILE A 266 -25.55 1.17 44.35
N HIS A 267 -26.36 0.83 45.33
CA HIS A 267 -27.82 0.70 45.16
C HIS A 267 -28.57 2.03 45.31
N ASN A 268 -27.97 3.03 45.97
CA ASN A 268 -28.60 4.28 46.26
C ASN A 268 -27.85 5.52 45.71
N THR A 269 -26.63 5.35 45.23
CA THR A 269 -25.84 6.45 44.68
C THR A 269 -26.15 6.66 43.22
N PRO A 270 -26.53 7.88 42.77
CA PRO A 270 -26.73 8.22 41.38
C PRO A 270 -25.41 8.14 40.61
N ILE A 271 -25.49 7.71 39.35
CA ILE A 271 -24.31 7.62 38.49
C ILE A 271 -23.60 8.96 38.30
N ALA A 272 -24.32 10.05 38.35
CA ALA A 272 -23.78 11.42 38.25
C ALA A 272 -22.67 11.70 39.27
N GLU A 273 -22.71 11.07 40.46
CA GLU A 273 -21.69 11.22 41.49
C GLU A 273 -20.42 10.43 41.25
N ALA A 274 -20.44 9.44 40.37
CA ALA A 274 -19.31 8.54 40.13
C ALA A 274 -18.79 8.59 38.69
N MET A 275 -19.56 9.11 37.75
CA MET A 275 -19.18 9.19 36.35
C MET A 275 -17.99 10.12 36.12
N THR A 276 -17.28 9.91 35.00
CA THR A 276 -16.29 10.86 34.48
C THR A 276 -16.99 11.88 33.63
N ARG A 277 -16.92 13.16 34.01
CA ARG A 277 -17.40 14.29 33.23
C ARG A 277 -16.33 14.78 32.28
N ASN A 278 -16.72 15.33 31.11
CA ASN A 278 -15.79 15.81 30.09
C ASN A 278 -14.72 14.78 29.71
N GLY A 279 -15.11 13.50 29.70
CA GLY A 279 -14.27 12.42 29.26
C GLY A 279 -13.97 12.51 27.76
N ARG A 280 -13.01 11.72 27.33
CA ARG A 280 -12.64 11.66 25.92
C ARG A 280 -13.79 11.12 25.08
N VAL A 281 -14.00 11.72 23.93
CA VAL A 281 -14.94 11.28 22.90
C VAL A 281 -14.22 11.19 21.56
N ILE A 282 -14.80 10.46 20.62
CA ILE A 282 -14.34 10.45 19.24
C ILE A 282 -15.47 10.88 18.31
N HIS A 283 -15.10 11.40 17.14
CA HIS A 283 -16.06 11.83 16.14
C HIS A 283 -16.33 10.68 15.15
N ASP A 284 -17.58 10.55 14.73
CA ASP A 284 -18.03 9.47 13.85
C ASP A 284 -17.40 9.52 12.45
N ASP A 285 -16.94 10.68 12.00
CA ASP A 285 -16.29 10.89 10.70
C ASP A 285 -14.77 10.66 10.70
N GLN A 286 -14.16 10.36 11.85
CA GLN A 286 -12.73 10.09 11.97
C GLN A 286 -12.39 8.70 11.46
N LEU A 287 -11.13 8.52 11.01
CA LEU A 287 -10.64 7.23 10.59
C LEU A 287 -10.46 6.28 11.79
N ALA A 288 -10.99 5.08 11.66
CA ALA A 288 -10.92 4.08 12.72
C ALA A 288 -9.48 3.68 13.08
N ALA A 289 -8.57 3.66 12.11
CA ALA A 289 -7.15 3.33 12.34
C ALA A 289 -6.47 4.36 13.25
N GLU A 290 -6.75 5.64 13.09
CA GLU A 290 -6.20 6.71 13.93
C GLU A 290 -6.70 6.58 15.37
N GLU A 291 -7.98 6.25 15.53
CA GLU A 291 -8.59 6.09 16.85
C GLU A 291 -8.10 4.84 17.58
N LEU A 292 -7.84 3.74 16.86
CA LEU A 292 -7.23 2.55 17.45
C LEU A 292 -5.86 2.89 18.06
N ASN A 293 -5.01 3.59 17.32
CA ASN A 293 -3.69 4.00 17.82
C ASN A 293 -3.81 4.86 19.09
N MET A 294 -4.71 5.84 19.09
CA MET A 294 -4.96 6.68 20.25
C MET A 294 -5.44 5.87 21.46
N MET A 295 -6.37 4.94 21.25
CA MET A 295 -6.90 4.10 22.32
C MET A 295 -5.82 3.17 22.91
N GLU A 296 -4.94 2.63 22.07
CA GLU A 296 -3.80 1.82 22.52
C GLU A 296 -2.80 2.63 23.34
N GLU A 297 -2.40 3.80 22.86
CA GLU A 297 -1.45 4.68 23.55
C GLU A 297 -1.97 5.13 24.92
N LEU A 298 -3.24 5.50 24.99
CA LEU A 298 -3.88 6.01 26.20
C LEU A 298 -4.47 4.91 27.08
N LYS A 299 -4.40 3.65 26.65
CA LYS A 299 -4.98 2.48 27.35
C LYS A 299 -6.46 2.63 27.63
N ILE A 300 -7.19 3.14 26.66
CA ILE A 300 -8.65 3.32 26.72
C ILE A 300 -9.29 2.15 25.97
N ASN A 301 -10.28 1.51 26.58
CA ASN A 301 -10.92 0.33 26.02
C ASN A 301 -12.26 0.61 25.33
N ALA A 302 -12.95 1.67 25.71
CA ALA A 302 -14.25 2.01 25.15
C ALA A 302 -14.49 3.52 25.20
N LEU A 303 -15.18 4.04 24.19
CA LEU A 303 -15.44 5.48 24.05
C LEU A 303 -16.83 5.73 23.47
N PRO A 304 -17.48 6.83 23.89
CA PRO A 304 -18.64 7.36 23.19
C PRO A 304 -18.22 8.03 21.89
N VAL A 305 -19.11 7.96 20.91
CA VAL A 305 -18.94 8.57 19.59
C VAL A 305 -19.98 9.67 19.41
N ILE A 306 -19.52 10.84 19.00
CA ILE A 306 -20.37 12.01 18.72
C ILE A 306 -20.23 12.43 17.27
N ASN A 307 -21.23 13.15 16.76
CA ASN A 307 -21.13 13.84 15.48
C ASN A 307 -20.49 15.22 15.64
N ARG A 308 -20.35 15.97 14.56
CA ARG A 308 -19.78 17.33 14.58
C ARG A 308 -20.64 18.36 15.31
N ASP A 309 -21.93 18.07 15.50
CA ASP A 309 -22.85 18.88 16.30
C ASP A 309 -22.79 18.55 17.81
N GLY A 310 -21.91 17.62 18.21
CA GLY A 310 -21.74 17.19 19.59
C GLY A 310 -22.79 16.20 20.08
N LYS A 311 -23.62 15.65 19.19
CA LYS A 311 -24.65 14.67 19.53
C LYS A 311 -24.09 13.26 19.63
N LEU A 312 -24.53 12.49 20.63
CA LEU A 312 -24.19 11.10 20.78
C LEU A 312 -24.77 10.27 19.62
N THR A 313 -23.91 9.70 18.78
CA THR A 313 -24.30 8.91 17.61
C THR A 313 -23.90 7.45 17.70
N GLY A 314 -22.99 7.10 18.61
CA GLY A 314 -22.54 5.73 18.74
C GLY A 314 -21.70 5.47 19.98
N ALA A 315 -21.26 4.24 20.09
CA ALA A 315 -20.26 3.80 21.07
C ALA A 315 -19.39 2.72 20.41
N ILE A 316 -18.12 2.69 20.79
CA ILE A 316 -17.15 1.75 20.23
C ILE A 316 -16.19 1.27 21.30
N ASN A 317 -15.76 0.01 21.22
CA ASN A 317 -14.67 -0.49 22.04
C ASN A 317 -13.50 -0.97 21.19
N MET A 318 -12.37 -1.20 21.82
CA MET A 318 -11.15 -1.66 21.14
C MET A 318 -11.36 -3.00 20.42
N HIS A 319 -12.18 -3.88 20.98
CA HIS A 319 -12.47 -5.17 20.36
C HIS A 319 -13.22 -5.03 19.02
N ASP A 320 -14.11 -4.04 18.91
CA ASP A 320 -14.80 -3.74 17.64
C ASP A 320 -13.80 -3.34 16.55
N LEU A 321 -12.84 -2.49 16.88
CA LEU A 321 -11.78 -2.05 15.96
C LEU A 321 -10.89 -3.21 15.53
N LEU A 322 -10.48 -4.05 16.46
CA LEU A 322 -9.66 -5.23 16.15
C LEU A 322 -10.43 -6.26 15.32
N ARG A 323 -11.71 -6.48 15.60
CA ARG A 323 -12.57 -7.38 14.81
C ARG A 323 -12.77 -6.90 13.39
N ALA A 324 -12.86 -5.60 13.19
CA ALA A 324 -12.95 -4.99 11.86
C ALA A 324 -11.64 -5.10 11.07
N GLY A 325 -10.56 -5.52 11.72
CA GLY A 325 -9.24 -5.66 11.12
C GLY A 325 -8.59 -4.31 10.82
N VAL A 326 -8.92 -3.30 11.60
CA VAL A 326 -8.24 -2.00 11.58
C VAL A 326 -6.83 -2.19 12.14
N ILE A 327 -5.80 -1.75 11.41
CA ILE A 327 -4.39 -1.94 11.74
C ILE A 327 -3.77 -0.59 12.02
#